data_f0c456d19a5f2faec39ada68461dee65
#
_entry.id   f0c456d19a5f2faec39ada68461dee65
#
_cell.length_a   1.000
_cell.length_b   1.000
_cell.length_c   1.000
_cell.angle_alpha   90.00
_cell.angle_beta   90.00
_cell.angle_gamma   90.00
#
_symmetry.space_group_name_H-M   'P 1'
#
loop_
_entity.id
_entity.type
_entity.pdbx_description
1 polymer ?
#
loop_
_entity_poly.entity_id
_entity_poly.type
_entity_poly.pdbx_seq_one_letter_code
_entity_poly.pdbx_strand_id
1 'polypeptide(L)'
;ILLQLGGQLIKNENIAILELVKNAYDADAKKVVVNMRSIDSKDIGYIEIHDDGCGMSIDIIRDIWMEPGNSHKKGVVERKERSELGRLPIGEKGIGRFGVHKLGKVIELVSKMEGRQEVALNIDWRIFENAEYLSDVNINIQEERKAEIFKDGKTGTYIRIRNLSTNWTRGMLRNLHRSLTALNSPFDSNQSFKVVLKTDKLEWLEGLISFKDIKEYALFECDMKLEKNEITKFEYNFRPYDVMYGISKRKVVFDKNVIMRKRVNKNGKNDF
;
A
#
# COMPACT_ATOMS: atom_id res chain seq x y z
N ILE A 1 25.79 6.48 -5.33
CA ILE A 1 24.88 7.39 -4.58
C ILE A 1 23.46 6.84 -4.60
N LEU A 2 22.88 6.46 -5.76
CA LEU A 2 21.50 5.95 -5.89
C LEU A 2 21.23 4.68 -5.06
N LEU A 3 22.12 3.69 -5.17
CA LEU A 3 22.05 2.44 -4.42
C LEU A 3 22.24 2.64 -2.92
N GLN A 4 23.09 3.59 -2.52
CA GLN A 4 23.31 3.94 -1.12
C GLN A 4 22.11 4.66 -0.51
N LEU A 5 21.51 5.61 -1.22
CA LEU A 5 20.32 6.33 -0.76
C LEU A 5 19.12 5.39 -0.57
N GLY A 6 18.84 4.52 -1.53
CA GLY A 6 17.74 3.57 -1.40
C GLY A 6 17.96 2.53 -0.29
N GLY A 7 19.21 2.03 -0.15
CA GLY A 7 19.56 1.06 0.90
C GLY A 7 19.49 1.61 2.31
N GLN A 8 19.84 2.89 2.50
CA GLN A 8 19.82 3.55 3.81
C GLN A 8 18.44 4.09 4.20
N LEU A 9 17.62 4.51 3.22
CA LEU A 9 16.32 5.12 3.47
C LEU A 9 15.21 4.08 3.71
N ILE A 10 15.37 2.87 3.19
CA ILE A 10 14.41 1.78 3.36
C ILE A 10 14.98 0.74 4.33
N LYS A 11 14.38 0.70 5.52
CA LYS A 11 14.89 -0.12 6.64
C LYS A 11 14.87 -1.62 6.36
N ASN A 12 13.85 -2.13 5.69
CA ASN A 12 13.69 -3.56 5.41
C ASN A 12 12.79 -3.82 4.20
N GLU A 13 12.72 -5.08 3.77
CA GLU A 13 11.97 -5.55 2.60
C GLU A 13 10.47 -5.31 2.73
N ASN A 14 9.91 -5.43 3.93
CA ASN A 14 8.48 -5.20 4.17
C ASN A 14 8.11 -3.73 3.86
N ILE A 15 8.95 -2.79 4.30
CA ILE A 15 8.75 -1.36 4.02
C ILE A 15 8.86 -1.09 2.53
N ALA A 16 9.78 -1.75 1.82
CA ALA A 16 9.91 -1.61 0.37
C ALA A 16 8.60 -1.99 -0.35
N ILE A 17 8.01 -3.12 -0.01
CA ILE A 17 6.71 -3.55 -0.59
C ILE A 17 5.59 -2.57 -0.21
N LEU A 18 5.53 -2.14 1.06
CA LEU A 18 4.51 -1.17 1.50
C LEU A 18 4.57 0.14 0.73
N GLU A 19 5.77 0.64 0.43
CA GLU A 19 5.95 1.86 -0.37
C GLU A 19 5.46 1.68 -1.81
N LEU A 20 5.67 0.50 -2.43
CA LEU A 20 5.12 0.20 -3.75
C LEU A 20 3.58 0.12 -3.72
N VAL A 21 3.00 -0.47 -2.67
CA VAL A 21 1.54 -0.50 -2.47
C VAL A 21 0.97 0.90 -2.24
N LYS A 22 1.67 1.78 -1.51
CA LYS A 22 1.29 3.19 -1.37
C LYS A 22 1.36 3.95 -2.69
N ASN A 23 2.35 3.65 -3.55
CA ASN A 23 2.39 4.23 -4.88
C ASN A 23 1.18 3.83 -5.72
N ALA A 24 0.72 2.58 -5.62
CA ALA A 24 -0.53 2.15 -6.26
C ALA A 24 -1.75 2.92 -5.73
N TYR A 25 -1.83 3.15 -4.41
CA TYR A 25 -2.89 3.98 -3.82
C TYR A 25 -2.85 5.42 -4.35
N ASP A 26 -1.66 6.02 -4.42
CA ASP A 26 -1.45 7.38 -4.94
C ASP A 26 -1.75 7.49 -6.45
N ALA A 27 -1.67 6.37 -7.19
CA ALA A 27 -2.06 6.25 -8.59
C ALA A 27 -3.55 5.95 -8.79
N ASP A 28 -4.39 6.14 -7.77
CA ASP A 28 -5.82 5.87 -7.78
C ASP A 28 -6.22 4.42 -8.09
N ALA A 29 -5.32 3.47 -7.85
CA ALA A 29 -5.66 2.05 -7.99
C ALA A 29 -6.83 1.68 -7.06
N LYS A 30 -7.76 0.89 -7.55
CA LYS A 30 -8.81 0.27 -6.72
C LYS A 30 -8.31 -1.01 -6.08
N LYS A 31 -7.38 -1.69 -6.75
CA LYS A 31 -6.83 -2.96 -6.30
C LYS A 31 -5.33 -3.04 -6.60
N VAL A 32 -4.59 -3.58 -5.63
CA VAL A 32 -3.21 -4.00 -5.82
C VAL A 32 -3.05 -5.45 -5.38
N VAL A 33 -2.34 -6.22 -6.19
CA VAL A 33 -2.00 -7.62 -5.91
C VAL A 33 -0.50 -7.73 -5.69
N VAL A 34 -0.10 -8.19 -4.53
CA VAL A 34 1.28 -8.60 -4.22
C VAL A 34 1.33 -10.11 -4.31
N ASN A 35 2.03 -10.65 -5.30
CA ASN A 35 2.19 -12.08 -5.53
C ASN A 35 3.65 -12.49 -5.24
N MET A 36 3.83 -13.42 -4.32
CA MET A 36 5.13 -13.84 -3.83
C MET A 36 5.27 -15.35 -4.02
N ARG A 37 6.27 -15.78 -4.80
CA ARG A 37 6.47 -17.18 -5.15
C ARG A 37 7.88 -17.62 -4.84
N SER A 38 8.03 -18.84 -4.30
CA SER A 38 9.32 -19.48 -3.96
C SER A 38 10.25 -18.56 -3.17
N ILE A 39 9.70 -17.70 -2.32
CA ILE A 39 10.41 -16.63 -1.63
C ILE A 39 11.37 -17.12 -0.54
N ASP A 40 11.30 -18.38 -0.16
CA ASP A 40 12.25 -19.06 0.71
C ASP A 40 13.62 -19.31 0.02
N SER A 41 13.69 -19.13 -1.29
CA SER A 41 14.92 -19.18 -2.07
C SER A 41 15.08 -17.92 -2.89
N LYS A 42 16.08 -17.10 -2.57
CA LYS A 42 16.38 -15.83 -3.24
C LYS A 42 16.70 -15.98 -4.73
N ASP A 43 17.22 -17.15 -5.12
CA ASP A 43 17.72 -17.38 -6.49
C ASP A 43 16.60 -17.69 -7.47
N ILE A 44 15.56 -18.39 -7.02
CA ILE A 44 14.40 -18.77 -7.85
C ILE A 44 13.14 -18.00 -7.51
N GLY A 45 13.10 -17.39 -6.31
CA GLY A 45 11.96 -16.63 -5.84
C GLY A 45 11.74 -15.35 -6.61
N TYR A 46 10.49 -14.91 -6.65
CA TYR A 46 10.13 -13.62 -7.23
C TYR A 46 8.95 -12.97 -6.49
N ILE A 47 8.86 -11.66 -6.64
CA ILE A 47 7.79 -10.83 -6.13
C ILE A 47 7.19 -10.04 -7.29
N GLU A 48 5.87 -10.07 -7.43
CA GLU A 48 5.13 -9.28 -8.40
C GLU A 48 4.18 -8.34 -7.66
N ILE A 49 4.11 -7.11 -8.14
CA ILE A 49 3.16 -6.11 -7.65
C ILE A 49 2.42 -5.57 -8.86
N HIS A 50 1.11 -5.74 -8.87
CA HIS A 50 0.24 -5.38 -9.98
C HIS A 50 -0.93 -4.56 -9.47
N ASP A 51 -1.06 -3.35 -9.96
CA ASP A 51 -2.16 -2.44 -9.66
C ASP A 51 -2.98 -2.11 -10.92
N ASP A 52 -4.17 -1.58 -10.69
CA ASP A 52 -5.11 -1.09 -11.70
C ASP A 52 -5.26 0.44 -11.67
N GLY A 53 -4.19 1.15 -11.30
CA GLY A 53 -4.16 2.60 -11.22
C GLY A 53 -4.05 3.31 -12.59
N CYS A 54 -3.77 4.61 -12.57
CA CYS A 54 -3.65 5.42 -13.80
C CYS A 54 -2.45 5.05 -14.67
N GLY A 55 -1.47 4.30 -14.15
CA GLY A 55 -0.25 3.95 -14.86
C GLY A 55 0.71 5.12 -15.08
N MET A 56 1.76 4.88 -15.87
CA MET A 56 2.81 5.85 -16.17
C MET A 56 3.11 5.88 -17.66
N SER A 57 3.35 7.09 -18.21
CA SER A 57 3.93 7.27 -19.55
C SER A 57 5.44 7.06 -19.50
N ILE A 58 6.06 7.00 -20.68
CA ILE A 58 7.51 6.95 -20.79
C ILE A 58 8.19 8.15 -20.13
N ASP A 59 7.63 9.34 -20.29
CA ASP A 59 8.18 10.56 -19.71
C ASP A 59 8.13 10.52 -18.18
N ILE A 60 7.01 10.05 -17.62
CA ILE A 60 6.88 9.85 -16.16
C ILE A 60 7.90 8.82 -15.66
N ILE A 61 8.10 7.74 -16.40
CA ILE A 61 9.09 6.72 -16.02
C ILE A 61 10.51 7.30 -16.07
N ARG A 62 10.87 8.02 -17.15
CA ARG A 62 12.19 8.60 -17.34
C ARG A 62 12.46 9.73 -16.36
N ASP A 63 11.58 10.72 -16.30
CA ASP A 63 11.86 11.99 -15.64
C ASP A 63 11.47 11.98 -14.16
N ILE A 64 10.55 11.11 -13.76
CA ILE A 64 10.06 11.05 -12.40
C ILE A 64 10.46 9.73 -11.73
N TRP A 65 10.17 8.58 -12.34
CA TRP A 65 10.39 7.30 -11.68
C TRP A 65 11.88 6.93 -11.59
N MET A 66 12.68 7.28 -12.59
CA MET A 66 14.12 7.03 -12.63
C MET A 66 14.95 8.10 -11.92
N GLU A 67 14.44 9.31 -11.70
CA GLU A 67 15.18 10.42 -11.12
C GLU A 67 15.13 10.41 -9.59
N PRO A 68 16.29 10.32 -8.88
CA PRO A 68 16.33 10.35 -7.41
C PRO A 68 15.92 11.70 -6.86
N GLY A 69 15.04 11.69 -5.85
CA GLY A 69 14.72 12.92 -5.09
C GLY A 69 13.82 13.91 -5.82
N ASN A 70 13.26 13.55 -6.97
CA ASN A 70 12.27 14.41 -7.64
C ASN A 70 11.05 14.62 -6.74
N SER A 71 10.86 15.89 -6.32
CA SER A 71 9.87 16.30 -5.31
C SER A 71 8.50 16.65 -5.90
N HIS A 72 8.13 16.10 -7.07
CA HIS A 72 6.80 16.36 -7.65
C HIS A 72 5.67 16.15 -6.63
N LYS A 73 5.77 15.11 -5.80
CA LYS A 73 4.77 14.86 -4.74
C LYS A 73 4.77 15.90 -3.61
N LYS A 74 5.89 16.59 -3.33
CA LYS A 74 5.92 17.60 -2.27
C LYS A 74 4.98 18.76 -2.56
N GLY A 75 5.00 19.29 -3.78
CA GLY A 75 4.13 20.38 -4.17
C GLY A 75 2.63 20.01 -4.15
N VAL A 76 2.30 18.75 -4.46
CA VAL A 76 0.91 18.23 -4.42
C VAL A 76 0.45 18.05 -2.97
N VAL A 77 1.32 17.49 -2.10
CA VAL A 77 1.02 17.32 -0.67
C VAL A 77 0.88 18.67 0.04
N GLU A 78 1.78 19.61 -0.23
CA GLU A 78 1.74 20.97 0.35
C GLU A 78 0.46 21.72 -0.06
N ARG A 79 0.00 21.54 -1.31
CA ARG A 79 -1.24 22.15 -1.81
C ARG A 79 -2.50 21.38 -1.39
N LYS A 80 -2.38 20.23 -0.72
CA LYS A 80 -3.50 19.35 -0.38
C LYS A 80 -4.37 18.98 -1.59
N GLU A 81 -3.75 18.87 -2.75
CA GLU A 81 -4.45 18.46 -3.97
C GLU A 81 -4.86 17.00 -3.84
N ARG A 82 -6.10 16.73 -4.20
CA ARG A 82 -6.66 15.37 -4.18
C ARG A 82 -6.56 14.77 -5.57
N SER A 83 -6.42 13.45 -5.61
CA SER A 83 -6.52 12.69 -6.85
C SER A 83 -7.95 12.71 -7.42
N GLU A 84 -8.16 12.12 -8.60
CA GLU A 84 -9.48 12.01 -9.22
C GLU A 84 -10.48 11.24 -8.34
N LEU A 85 -10.02 10.24 -7.60
CA LEU A 85 -10.84 9.54 -6.59
C LEU A 85 -10.95 10.29 -5.25
N GLY A 86 -10.44 11.51 -5.17
CA GLY A 86 -10.51 12.35 -3.96
C GLY A 86 -9.52 11.96 -2.87
N ARG A 87 -8.51 11.13 -3.17
CA ARG A 87 -7.50 10.66 -2.23
C ARG A 87 -6.43 11.71 -1.99
N LEU A 88 -5.93 11.79 -0.75
CA LEU A 88 -4.71 12.52 -0.44
C LEU A 88 -3.51 11.57 -0.61
N PRO A 89 -2.42 12.01 -1.26
CA PRO A 89 -1.22 11.20 -1.39
C PRO A 89 -0.67 10.78 -0.02
N ILE A 90 -0.30 9.50 0.10
CA ILE A 90 0.31 8.94 1.32
C ILE A 90 1.83 8.89 1.19
N GLY A 91 2.36 8.86 -0.03
CA GLY A 91 3.78 8.83 -0.32
C GLY A 91 4.43 10.20 -0.20
N GLU A 92 5.12 10.48 0.91
CA GLU A 92 5.69 11.82 1.21
C GLU A 92 7.01 12.13 0.50
N LYS A 93 7.87 11.14 0.26
CA LYS A 93 9.30 11.38 -0.03
C LYS A 93 9.76 11.05 -1.45
N GLY A 94 8.94 10.42 -2.29
CA GLY A 94 9.35 9.98 -3.63
C GLY A 94 10.51 8.97 -3.68
N ILE A 95 10.89 8.39 -2.53
CA ILE A 95 12.01 7.46 -2.37
C ILE A 95 11.58 5.99 -2.41
N GLY A 96 10.30 5.71 -2.22
CA GLY A 96 9.77 4.33 -2.13
C GLY A 96 10.06 3.48 -3.36
N ARG A 97 10.12 4.11 -4.54
CA ARG A 97 10.48 3.45 -5.81
C ARG A 97 11.89 2.87 -5.81
N PHE A 98 12.84 3.50 -5.09
CA PHE A 98 14.20 2.97 -4.97
C PHE A 98 14.30 1.81 -3.98
N GLY A 99 13.24 1.55 -3.21
CA GLY A 99 13.16 0.36 -2.38
C GLY A 99 13.11 -0.95 -3.16
N VAL A 100 12.80 -0.89 -4.44
CA VAL A 100 12.71 -2.06 -5.29
C VAL A 100 14.03 -2.82 -5.34
N HIS A 101 15.20 -2.12 -5.39
CA HIS A 101 16.52 -2.76 -5.39
C HIS A 101 16.83 -3.47 -4.05
N LYS A 102 16.18 -3.06 -2.95
CA LYS A 102 16.25 -3.78 -1.67
C LYS A 102 15.63 -5.16 -1.75
N LEU A 103 14.61 -5.31 -2.58
CA LEU A 103 13.87 -6.56 -2.75
C LEU A 103 14.59 -7.56 -3.65
N GLY A 104 15.26 -7.07 -4.72
CA GLY A 104 15.96 -7.94 -5.65
C GLY A 104 16.80 -7.19 -6.68
N LYS A 105 17.52 -7.93 -7.50
CA LYS A 105 18.51 -7.38 -8.42
C LYS A 105 17.98 -7.13 -9.82
N VAL A 106 16.99 -7.89 -10.26
CA VAL A 106 16.43 -7.78 -11.62
C VAL A 106 14.99 -7.38 -11.53
N ILE A 107 14.66 -6.26 -12.19
CA ILE A 107 13.34 -5.64 -12.13
C ILE A 107 12.80 -5.49 -13.54
N GLU A 108 11.60 -5.98 -13.75
CA GLU A 108 10.76 -5.71 -14.90
C GLU A 108 9.62 -4.80 -14.45
N LEU A 109 9.51 -3.64 -15.06
CA LEU A 109 8.40 -2.71 -14.87
C LEU A 109 7.64 -2.60 -16.17
N VAL A 110 6.33 -2.77 -16.10
CA VAL A 110 5.41 -2.55 -17.22
C VAL A 110 4.34 -1.61 -16.76
N SER A 111 4.05 -0.57 -17.54
CA SER A 111 3.01 0.39 -17.18
C SER A 111 2.23 0.85 -18.41
N LYS A 112 0.98 1.20 -18.20
CA LYS A 112 0.10 1.72 -19.25
C LYS A 112 -0.84 2.77 -18.71
N MET A 113 -0.82 3.93 -19.35
CA MET A 113 -1.80 4.99 -19.15
C MET A 113 -2.98 4.85 -20.12
N GLU A 114 -4.09 5.48 -19.78
CA GLU A 114 -5.24 5.59 -20.67
C GLU A 114 -4.85 6.31 -21.98
N GLY A 115 -5.32 5.78 -23.09
CA GLY A 115 -5.03 6.33 -24.43
C GLY A 115 -3.58 6.20 -24.89
N ARG A 116 -2.69 5.55 -24.12
CA ARG A 116 -1.29 5.33 -24.48
C ARG A 116 -0.99 3.85 -24.68
N GLN A 117 0.14 3.58 -25.32
CA GLN A 117 0.70 2.23 -25.48
C GLN A 117 1.34 1.76 -24.16
N GLU A 118 1.55 0.47 -24.05
CA GLU A 118 2.24 -0.14 -22.92
C GLU A 118 3.75 0.14 -23.02
N VAL A 119 4.32 0.59 -21.91
CA VAL A 119 5.76 0.82 -21.78
C VAL A 119 6.35 -0.27 -20.91
N ALA A 120 7.48 -0.85 -21.31
CA ALA A 120 8.21 -1.84 -20.55
C ALA A 120 9.66 -1.43 -20.32
N LEU A 121 10.14 -1.67 -19.11
CA LEU A 121 11.47 -1.34 -18.64
C LEU A 121 12.07 -2.54 -17.92
N ASN A 122 13.30 -2.92 -18.28
CA ASN A 122 14.06 -3.93 -17.58
C ASN A 122 15.33 -3.32 -16.99
N ILE A 123 15.52 -3.50 -15.68
CA ILE A 123 16.69 -3.01 -14.95
C ILE A 123 17.37 -4.20 -14.27
N ASP A 124 18.66 -4.36 -14.54
CA ASP A 124 19.54 -5.21 -13.75
C ASP A 124 20.45 -4.32 -12.90
N TRP A 125 20.18 -4.27 -11.59
CA TRP A 125 20.92 -3.41 -10.68
C TRP A 125 22.39 -3.77 -10.54
N ARG A 126 22.82 -4.99 -10.93
CA ARG A 126 24.22 -5.40 -10.93
C ARG A 126 25.06 -4.59 -11.90
N ILE A 127 24.46 -4.08 -12.97
CA ILE A 127 25.13 -3.21 -13.94
C ILE A 127 25.55 -1.89 -13.27
N PHE A 128 24.74 -1.38 -12.35
CA PHE A 128 25.04 -0.14 -11.61
C PHE A 128 26.13 -0.33 -10.55
N GLU A 129 26.34 -1.55 -10.04
CA GLU A 129 27.40 -1.84 -9.05
C GLU A 129 28.80 -1.65 -9.66
N ASN A 130 28.93 -1.80 -10.97
CA ASN A 130 30.19 -1.73 -11.72
C ASN A 130 30.34 -0.44 -12.55
N ALA A 131 29.31 0.40 -12.63
CA ALA A 131 29.35 1.64 -13.42
C ALA A 131 29.92 2.79 -12.58
N GLU A 132 30.88 3.53 -13.16
CA GLU A 132 31.49 4.70 -12.54
C GLU A 132 30.52 5.90 -12.55
N TYR A 133 29.73 6.03 -13.62
CA TYR A 133 28.71 7.05 -13.78
C TYR A 133 27.37 6.44 -14.18
N LEU A 134 26.26 7.07 -13.75
CA LEU A 134 24.89 6.67 -14.09
C LEU A 134 24.61 6.77 -15.60
N SER A 135 25.27 7.70 -16.29
CA SER A 135 25.20 7.88 -17.74
C SER A 135 25.72 6.69 -18.54
N ASP A 136 26.55 5.84 -17.92
CA ASP A 136 27.16 4.71 -18.59
C ASP A 136 26.27 3.47 -18.60
N VAL A 137 25.12 3.55 -17.93
CA VAL A 137 24.18 2.45 -17.81
C VAL A 137 23.08 2.57 -18.87
N ASN A 138 23.14 1.73 -19.89
CA ASN A 138 22.06 1.60 -20.85
C ASN A 138 20.90 0.79 -20.25
N ILE A 139 19.79 1.48 -19.98
CA ILE A 139 18.55 0.86 -19.55
C ILE A 139 17.71 0.56 -20.79
N ASN A 140 17.31 -0.67 -20.97
CA ASN A 140 16.47 -1.07 -22.10
C ASN A 140 15.01 -0.68 -21.81
N ILE A 141 14.55 0.36 -22.50
CA ILE A 141 13.16 0.84 -22.43
C ILE A 141 12.49 0.54 -23.77
N GLN A 142 11.42 -0.23 -23.72
CA GLN A 142 10.51 -0.42 -24.85
C GLN A 142 9.38 0.60 -24.73
N GLU A 143 9.46 1.67 -25.52
CA GLU A 143 8.61 2.86 -25.39
C GLU A 143 7.17 2.62 -25.85
N GLU A 144 6.99 1.77 -26.86
CA GLU A 144 5.67 1.49 -27.44
C GLU A 144 5.59 0.03 -27.84
N ARG A 145 4.93 -0.78 -27.00
CA ARG A 145 4.65 -2.15 -27.35
C ARG A 145 3.15 -2.45 -27.33
N LYS A 146 2.76 -3.46 -28.09
CA LYS A 146 1.40 -3.99 -28.01
C LYS A 146 1.16 -4.50 -26.58
N ALA A 147 0.01 -4.10 -26.01
CA ALA A 147 -0.32 -4.46 -24.65
C ALA A 147 -0.35 -5.98 -24.43
N GLU A 148 0.51 -6.46 -23.55
CA GLU A 148 0.58 -7.86 -23.12
C GLU A 148 0.00 -8.07 -21.74
N ILE A 149 0.23 -7.12 -20.81
CA ILE A 149 -0.24 -7.17 -19.43
C ILE A 149 -1.55 -6.40 -19.28
N PHE A 150 -1.62 -5.17 -19.81
CA PHE A 150 -2.79 -4.31 -19.72
C PHE A 150 -3.62 -4.32 -21.01
N LYS A 151 -4.23 -5.48 -21.29
CA LYS A 151 -5.13 -5.68 -22.44
C LYS A 151 -6.49 -5.00 -22.22
N ASP A 152 -7.28 -4.89 -23.27
CA ASP A 152 -8.69 -4.47 -23.23
C ASP A 152 -8.91 -3.10 -22.59
N GLY A 153 -8.03 -2.13 -22.89
CA GLY A 153 -8.14 -0.78 -22.38
C GLY A 153 -7.75 -0.59 -20.91
N LYS A 154 -7.30 -1.65 -20.23
CA LYS A 154 -6.86 -1.57 -18.83
C LYS A 154 -5.62 -0.72 -18.68
N THR A 155 -5.50 -0.08 -17.53
CA THR A 155 -4.37 0.75 -17.11
C THR A 155 -3.77 0.22 -15.82
N GLY A 156 -2.60 0.70 -15.44
CA GLY A 156 -1.95 0.35 -14.19
C GLY A 156 -0.45 0.18 -14.30
N THR A 157 0.13 -0.38 -13.24
CA THR A 157 1.56 -0.69 -13.17
C THR A 157 1.77 -2.13 -12.70
N TYR A 158 2.67 -2.82 -13.35
CA TYR A 158 3.15 -4.15 -13.01
C TYR A 158 4.65 -4.09 -12.78
N ILE A 159 5.09 -4.58 -11.63
CA ILE A 159 6.51 -4.69 -11.28
C ILE A 159 6.79 -6.13 -10.91
N ARG A 160 7.78 -6.74 -11.56
CA ARG A 160 8.29 -8.07 -11.23
C ARG A 160 9.73 -7.97 -10.78
N ILE A 161 10.04 -8.55 -9.63
CA ILE A 161 11.34 -8.51 -8.97
C ILE A 161 11.86 -9.92 -8.86
N ARG A 162 13.04 -10.16 -9.43
CA ARG A 162 13.74 -11.45 -9.43
C ARG A 162 15.12 -11.32 -8.81
N ASN A 163 15.79 -12.44 -8.57
CA ASN A 163 17.08 -12.50 -7.88
C ASN A 163 16.98 -11.73 -6.57
N LEU A 164 16.14 -12.25 -5.66
CA LEU A 164 15.79 -11.59 -4.40
C LEU A 164 17.06 -11.35 -3.57
N SER A 165 17.08 -10.25 -2.84
CA SER A 165 18.22 -9.86 -2.00
C SER A 165 18.36 -10.75 -0.78
N THR A 166 17.26 -11.38 -0.32
CA THR A 166 17.24 -12.25 0.85
C THR A 166 16.25 -13.40 0.69
N ASN A 167 16.49 -14.49 1.40
CA ASN A 167 15.50 -15.53 1.58
C ASN A 167 14.45 -15.03 2.59
N TRP A 168 13.19 -15.05 2.17
CA TRP A 168 12.11 -14.66 3.07
C TRP A 168 11.85 -15.76 4.10
N THR A 169 11.51 -15.34 5.29
CA THR A 169 11.14 -16.24 6.39
C THR A 169 9.63 -16.15 6.66
N ARG A 170 9.11 -17.16 7.37
CA ARG A 170 7.73 -17.15 7.85
C ARG A 170 7.42 -15.86 8.63
N GLY A 171 8.34 -15.40 9.49
CA GLY A 171 8.16 -14.18 10.28
C GLY A 171 8.04 -12.93 9.40
N MET A 172 8.87 -12.80 8.37
CA MET A 172 8.82 -11.68 7.42
C MET A 172 7.48 -11.64 6.66
N LEU A 173 7.05 -12.79 6.12
CA LEU A 173 5.78 -12.87 5.39
C LEU A 173 4.58 -12.55 6.29
N ARG A 174 4.56 -13.03 7.53
CA ARG A 174 3.49 -12.73 8.51
C ARG A 174 3.44 -11.25 8.87
N ASN A 175 4.60 -10.62 9.04
CA ASN A 175 4.69 -9.18 9.30
C ASN A 175 4.20 -8.37 8.09
N LEU A 176 4.60 -8.76 6.88
CA LEU A 176 4.09 -8.14 5.66
C LEU A 176 2.58 -8.29 5.55
N HIS A 177 2.04 -9.49 5.75
CA HIS A 177 0.60 -9.75 5.72
C HIS A 177 -0.16 -8.83 6.68
N ARG A 178 0.30 -8.68 7.94
CA ARG A 178 -0.33 -7.77 8.91
C ARG A 178 -0.31 -6.32 8.43
N SER A 179 0.82 -5.86 7.90
CA SER A 179 0.97 -4.50 7.41
C SER A 179 0.10 -4.22 6.19
N LEU A 180 0.00 -5.16 5.24
CA LEU A 180 -0.87 -5.05 4.08
C LEU A 180 -2.36 -5.10 4.47
N THR A 181 -2.72 -5.95 5.42
CA THR A 181 -4.09 -6.04 5.93
C THR A 181 -4.52 -4.75 6.62
N ALA A 182 -3.59 -4.05 7.30
CA ALA A 182 -3.86 -2.76 7.92
C ALA A 182 -4.14 -1.63 6.91
N LEU A 183 -3.72 -1.77 5.66
CA LEU A 183 -4.03 -0.82 4.58
C LEU A 183 -5.43 -1.03 3.98
N ASN A 184 -6.01 -2.22 4.16
CA ASN A 184 -7.37 -2.47 3.72
C ASN A 184 -8.35 -1.77 4.67
N SER A 185 -9.34 -1.08 4.10
CA SER A 185 -10.45 -0.59 4.91
C SER A 185 -11.20 -1.78 5.54
N PRO A 186 -11.48 -1.77 6.83
CA PRO A 186 -12.34 -2.78 7.45
C PRO A 186 -13.80 -2.65 7.03
N PHE A 187 -14.16 -1.58 6.34
CA PHE A 187 -15.52 -1.28 5.87
C PHE A 187 -15.58 -1.50 4.37
N ASP A 188 -16.46 -2.38 3.91
CA ASP A 188 -16.76 -2.56 2.50
C ASP A 188 -17.47 -1.31 1.96
N SER A 189 -16.72 -0.42 1.34
CA SER A 189 -17.25 0.65 0.49
C SER A 189 -16.82 0.40 -0.95
N ASN A 190 -17.68 0.72 -1.91
CA ASN A 190 -17.37 0.59 -3.35
C ASN A 190 -16.15 1.42 -3.80
N GLN A 191 -15.61 2.25 -2.93
CA GLN A 191 -14.42 3.09 -3.16
C GLN A 191 -13.20 2.63 -2.33
N SER A 192 -13.28 1.49 -1.63
CA SER A 192 -12.18 1.01 -0.80
C SER A 192 -11.02 0.52 -1.65
N PHE A 193 -9.81 0.98 -1.34
CA PHE A 193 -8.58 0.42 -1.85
C PHE A 193 -8.38 -1.00 -1.31
N LYS A 194 -8.17 -1.97 -2.20
CA LYS A 194 -8.03 -3.38 -1.82
C LYS A 194 -6.62 -3.89 -2.09
N VAL A 195 -5.96 -4.35 -1.06
CA VAL A 195 -4.65 -5.02 -1.14
C VAL A 195 -4.84 -6.53 -1.01
N VAL A 196 -4.30 -7.30 -1.95
CA VAL A 196 -4.38 -8.76 -1.97
C VAL A 196 -2.98 -9.34 -1.95
N LEU A 197 -2.65 -10.12 -0.92
CA LEU A 197 -1.43 -10.91 -0.87
C LEU A 197 -1.71 -12.32 -1.39
N LYS A 198 -0.90 -12.76 -2.37
CA LYS A 198 -0.87 -14.14 -2.89
C LYS A 198 0.48 -14.75 -2.64
N THR A 199 0.53 -16.01 -2.27
CA THR A 199 1.78 -16.75 -2.05
C THR A 199 1.57 -18.24 -2.26
N ASP A 200 2.64 -18.96 -2.57
CA ASP A 200 2.70 -20.42 -2.53
C ASP A 200 3.00 -20.97 -1.14
N LYS A 201 3.33 -20.09 -0.16
CA LYS A 201 3.62 -20.44 1.24
C LYS A 201 2.41 -20.17 2.13
N LEU A 202 1.25 -20.73 1.80
CA LEU A 202 0.01 -20.50 2.55
C LEU A 202 0.12 -21.02 4.00
N GLU A 203 0.83 -22.11 4.20
CA GLU A 203 1.11 -22.69 5.52
C GLU A 203 1.83 -21.71 6.46
N TRP A 204 2.56 -20.74 5.93
CA TRP A 204 3.21 -19.70 6.74
C TRP A 204 2.22 -18.69 7.31
N LEU A 205 1.04 -18.55 6.69
CA LEU A 205 0.00 -17.62 7.10
C LEU A 205 -1.04 -18.27 8.02
N GLU A 206 -1.01 -19.59 8.20
CA GLU A 206 -1.92 -20.29 9.07
C GLU A 206 -1.89 -19.77 10.51
N GLY A 207 -3.07 -19.68 11.14
CA GLY A 207 -3.23 -19.14 12.50
C GLY A 207 -3.07 -17.64 12.62
N LEU A 208 -3.04 -16.88 11.51
CA LEU A 208 -3.21 -15.42 11.55
C LEU A 208 -4.68 -15.11 11.75
N ILE A 209 -4.95 -14.29 12.75
CA ILE A 209 -6.30 -13.80 13.06
C ILE A 209 -6.66 -12.71 12.05
N SER A 210 -7.77 -12.85 11.35
CA SER A 210 -8.30 -11.83 10.44
C SER A 210 -9.09 -10.76 11.21
N PHE A 211 -9.32 -9.60 10.59
CA PHE A 211 -10.21 -8.58 11.17
C PHE A 211 -11.64 -9.12 11.39
N LYS A 212 -12.10 -10.00 10.50
CA LYS A 212 -13.41 -10.65 10.64
C LYS A 212 -13.48 -11.50 11.91
N ASP A 213 -12.41 -12.28 12.18
CA ASP A 213 -12.33 -13.10 13.40
C ASP A 213 -12.30 -12.21 14.66
N ILE A 214 -11.52 -11.10 14.62
CA ILE A 214 -11.50 -10.13 15.73
C ILE A 214 -12.89 -9.55 15.98
N LYS A 215 -13.59 -9.18 14.90
CA LYS A 215 -14.95 -8.63 15.01
C LYS A 215 -15.94 -9.63 15.59
N GLU A 216 -15.83 -10.90 15.23
CA GLU A 216 -16.68 -11.98 15.73
C GLU A 216 -16.49 -12.20 17.24
N TYR A 217 -15.24 -12.13 17.71
CA TYR A 217 -14.88 -12.27 19.13
C TYR A 217 -14.80 -10.95 19.90
N ALA A 218 -15.18 -9.83 19.29
CA ALA A 218 -15.13 -8.54 19.95
C ALA A 218 -16.17 -8.45 21.06
N LEU A 219 -15.71 -8.22 22.30
CA LEU A 219 -16.56 -7.97 23.47
C LEU A 219 -17.35 -6.67 23.32
N PHE A 220 -16.72 -5.67 22.70
CA PHE A 220 -17.28 -4.35 22.44
C PHE A 220 -17.19 -4.02 20.96
N GLU A 221 -18.28 -3.53 20.39
CA GLU A 221 -18.34 -2.99 19.04
C GLU A 221 -18.92 -1.57 19.11
N CYS A 222 -18.23 -0.63 18.48
CA CYS A 222 -18.72 0.75 18.38
C CYS A 222 -18.71 1.17 16.91
N ASP A 223 -19.87 1.60 16.41
CA ASP A 223 -20.04 2.19 15.09
C ASP A 223 -20.34 3.67 15.23
N MET A 224 -19.48 4.52 14.68
CA MET A 224 -19.58 5.97 14.80
C MET A 224 -19.40 6.62 13.43
N LYS A 225 -20.31 7.52 13.08
CA LYS A 225 -20.20 8.33 11.87
C LYS A 225 -19.93 9.79 12.24
N LEU A 226 -18.89 10.35 11.65
CA LEU A 226 -18.51 11.75 11.82
C LEU A 226 -18.79 12.50 10.51
N GLU A 227 -19.52 13.59 10.57
CA GLU A 227 -19.80 14.48 9.43
C GLU A 227 -19.63 15.92 9.88
N LYS A 228 -18.82 16.69 9.12
CA LYS A 228 -18.56 18.13 9.41
C LYS A 228 -18.22 18.42 10.88
N ASN A 229 -17.33 17.62 11.47
CA ASN A 229 -16.91 17.69 12.89
C ASN A 229 -18.03 17.37 13.91
N GLU A 230 -19.12 16.75 13.48
CA GLU A 230 -20.20 16.31 14.37
C GLU A 230 -20.41 14.80 14.25
N ILE A 231 -20.64 14.15 15.38
CA ILE A 231 -21.03 12.74 15.41
C ILE A 231 -22.50 12.65 14.99
N THR A 232 -22.77 12.06 13.82
CA THR A 232 -24.13 11.92 13.27
C THR A 232 -24.74 10.56 13.58
N LYS A 233 -23.92 9.56 13.92
CA LYS A 233 -24.35 8.23 14.36
C LYS A 233 -23.39 7.72 15.42
N PHE A 234 -23.92 7.13 16.46
CA PHE A 234 -23.17 6.38 17.45
C PHE A 234 -23.98 5.16 17.87
N GLU A 235 -23.41 3.98 17.70
CA GLU A 235 -23.98 2.72 18.09
C GLU A 235 -22.95 1.92 18.86
N TYR A 236 -23.27 1.48 20.06
CA TYR A 236 -22.41 0.69 20.91
C TYR A 236 -23.09 -0.63 21.23
N ASN A 237 -22.39 -1.73 20.97
CA ASN A 237 -22.82 -3.08 21.26
C ASN A 237 -21.85 -3.73 22.24
N PHE A 238 -22.35 -4.28 23.32
CA PHE A 238 -21.64 -5.13 24.25
C PHE A 238 -22.14 -6.55 24.11
N ARG A 239 -21.23 -7.49 23.85
CA ARG A 239 -21.51 -8.92 23.68
C ARG A 239 -20.66 -9.71 24.70
N PRO A 240 -21.20 -9.99 25.92
CA PRO A 240 -20.45 -10.77 26.89
C PRO A 240 -20.18 -12.17 26.38
N TYR A 241 -19.03 -12.71 26.73
CA TYR A 241 -18.73 -14.11 26.48
C TYR A 241 -19.57 -15.03 27.39
N ASP A 242 -19.78 -16.28 26.96
CA ASP A 242 -20.58 -17.24 27.71
C ASP A 242 -20.03 -17.53 29.12
N VAL A 243 -18.71 -17.32 29.33
CA VAL A 243 -18.07 -17.44 30.65
C VAL A 243 -18.36 -16.26 31.59
N MET A 244 -18.98 -15.19 31.11
CA MET A 244 -19.35 -14.00 31.88
C MET A 244 -20.78 -14.16 32.42
N TYR A 245 -20.96 -15.04 33.38
CA TYR A 245 -22.28 -15.33 33.98
C TYR A 245 -22.92 -14.10 34.58
N GLY A 246 -24.22 -13.95 34.36
CA GLY A 246 -25.02 -12.87 34.93
C GLY A 246 -24.91 -11.51 34.24
N ILE A 247 -24.11 -11.43 33.18
CA ILE A 247 -23.96 -10.20 32.39
C ILE A 247 -24.78 -10.30 31.10
N SER A 248 -25.72 -9.37 30.91
CA SER A 248 -26.57 -9.34 29.72
C SER A 248 -25.96 -8.57 28.56
N LYS A 249 -26.28 -8.98 27.34
CA LYS A 249 -26.00 -8.18 26.12
C LYS A 249 -26.59 -6.80 26.24
N ARG A 250 -25.84 -5.80 25.84
CA ARG A 250 -26.30 -4.40 25.87
C ARG A 250 -26.05 -3.72 24.52
N LYS A 251 -27.12 -3.13 23.99
CA LYS A 251 -27.04 -2.26 22.82
C LYS A 251 -27.45 -0.87 23.22
N VAL A 252 -26.64 0.13 22.87
CA VAL A 252 -26.95 1.53 23.13
C VAL A 252 -26.81 2.28 21.83
N VAL A 253 -27.90 2.96 21.43
CA VAL A 253 -27.93 3.86 20.28
C VAL A 253 -28.18 5.24 20.84
N PHE A 254 -27.25 6.16 20.56
CA PHE A 254 -27.35 7.53 21.01
C PHE A 254 -27.84 8.44 19.89
N ASP A 255 -28.79 9.30 20.21
CA ASP A 255 -29.12 10.43 19.36
C ASP A 255 -28.06 11.53 19.52
N LYS A 256 -27.91 12.36 18.47
CA LYS A 256 -26.95 13.45 18.34
C LYS A 256 -26.82 14.34 19.59
N ASN A 257 -27.91 14.54 20.27
CA ASN A 257 -28.00 15.45 21.45
C ASN A 257 -27.43 14.88 22.76
N VAL A 258 -27.10 13.58 22.81
CA VAL A 258 -26.66 12.90 24.05
C VAL A 258 -25.12 12.71 24.07
N ILE A 259 -24.47 12.70 22.90
CA ILE A 259 -23.04 12.33 22.76
C ILE A 259 -22.11 13.47 23.19
N MET A 260 -22.56 14.71 23.02
CA MET A 260 -21.76 15.91 23.32
C MET A 260 -22.20 16.53 24.67
N ARG A 261 -21.96 15.82 25.79
CA ARG A 261 -21.96 16.49 27.07
C ARG A 261 -20.76 17.43 27.11
N LYS A 262 -21.02 18.73 26.93
CA LYS A 262 -20.04 19.77 27.14
C LYS A 262 -19.46 19.63 28.55
N ARG A 263 -18.19 19.24 28.65
CA ARG A 263 -17.45 19.40 29.89
C ARG A 263 -17.21 20.90 30.05
N VAL A 264 -17.89 21.48 30.98
CA VAL A 264 -17.61 22.85 31.40
C VAL A 264 -16.52 22.77 32.47
N ASN A 265 -15.36 23.36 32.21
CA ASN A 265 -14.30 23.44 33.20
C ASN A 265 -14.72 24.36 34.37
N LYS A 266 -13.94 24.33 35.48
CA LYS A 266 -14.22 25.14 36.68
C LYS A 266 -14.36 26.65 36.41
N ASN A 267 -13.95 27.13 35.25
CA ASN A 267 -14.00 28.52 34.81
C ASN A 267 -15.17 28.80 33.83
N GLY A 268 -16.08 27.86 33.63
CA GLY A 268 -17.24 28.05 32.76
C GLY A 268 -16.96 28.02 31.26
N LYS A 269 -15.73 27.67 30.83
CA LYS A 269 -15.38 27.52 29.41
C LYS A 269 -15.58 26.08 28.96
N ASN A 270 -16.08 25.91 27.73
CA ASN A 270 -16.19 24.59 27.11
C ASN A 270 -14.77 24.08 26.76
N ASP A 271 -14.38 22.95 27.34
CA ASP A 271 -13.22 22.15 26.85
C ASP A 271 -13.73 21.15 25.81
N PHE A 272 -13.09 21.16 24.65
CA PHE A 272 -13.31 20.20 23.57
C PHE A 272 -12.43 18.98 23.75
#